data_30da19c2191a08e6c2fcf36b0cf0b15c
#
_entry.id   30da19c2191a08e6c2fcf36b0cf0b15c
#
_cell.length_a   1.000
_cell.length_b   1.000
_cell.length_c   1.000
_cell.angle_alpha   90.00
_cell.angle_beta   90.00
_cell.angle_gamma   90.00
#
_symmetry.space_group_name_H-M   'P 1'
#
loop_
_entity.id
_entity.type
_entity.pdbx_description
1 polymer ?
#
loop_
_entity_poly.entity_id
_entity_poly.type
_entity_poly.pdbx_seq_one_letter_code
_entity_poly.pdbx_strand_id
1 'polypeptide(L)'
;MQKNDIKYQAYIQILREELIPAMGCTEPIALAYAAAVARDTLGAIPERIEVCASGSIIKNVKSVIVPNTQQLKGIPAAVTAGIIAGNADRELEVIADVSAEQITQMKQYLEKTEISVKPLDSGITFDIVIIAYKGDSFSKVRIANYHTNIVHIEKNQEILLDKPISIESEEGLTDRSLLCMESIWDFAQTVDIEDVKSILDPQISCNMAIAEEGIRGNYGANIGSVLLSMGPDLVQTRAKAMAAAASDARMNGCELPVIINSGSGNQGITTSVPVIVYAREFNASDEQLYRALTLSNLTTIHQKTPIGRLSAYCGAVSAGVGAGAGIAYLSGGDYQDIIHTVVNAVSIVSGMVCDGAKASCAAKIASAVDAGILGYHMYKNGQQFYSGDGLVTKGVEATLKNIGRLGKEGMKETNQEIIRMMTEC
;
A
#
# COMPACT_ATOMS: atom_id res chain seq x y z
N MET A 1 -12.03 21.00 -14.73
CA MET A 1 -10.62 21.52 -14.58
C MET A 1 -9.99 21.61 -15.95
N GLN A 2 -9.14 22.61 -16.25
CA GLN A 2 -8.47 22.74 -17.55
C GLN A 2 -7.03 22.22 -17.47
N LYS A 3 -6.45 21.78 -18.61
CA LYS A 3 -5.08 21.23 -18.67
C LYS A 3 -3.97 22.19 -18.19
N ASN A 4 -4.19 23.49 -18.21
CA ASN A 4 -3.26 24.51 -17.74
C ASN A 4 -3.44 24.87 -16.25
N ASP A 5 -4.40 24.26 -15.56
CA ASP A 5 -4.56 24.44 -14.11
C ASP A 5 -3.41 23.72 -13.37
N ILE A 6 -2.85 24.38 -12.37
CA ILE A 6 -1.78 23.82 -11.55
C ILE A 6 -2.20 22.50 -10.89
N LYS A 7 -3.46 22.40 -10.47
CA LYS A 7 -4.01 21.18 -9.87
C LYS A 7 -4.12 20.03 -10.86
N TYR A 8 -4.42 20.34 -12.15
CA TYR A 8 -4.50 19.31 -13.18
C TYR A 8 -3.18 18.56 -13.34
N GLN A 9 -2.07 19.30 -13.48
CA GLN A 9 -0.74 18.70 -13.60
C GLN A 9 -0.30 18.03 -12.30
N ALA A 10 -0.59 18.66 -11.15
CA ALA A 10 -0.29 18.09 -9.85
C ALA A 10 -0.99 16.74 -9.64
N TYR A 11 -2.26 16.58 -10.03
CA TYR A 11 -3.00 15.35 -9.82
C TYR A 11 -2.51 14.20 -10.70
N ILE A 12 -2.11 14.49 -11.95
CA ILE A 12 -1.43 13.51 -12.81
C ILE A 12 -0.11 13.07 -12.17
N GLN A 13 0.68 14.02 -11.68
CA GLN A 13 1.96 13.71 -11.06
C GLN A 13 1.78 12.93 -9.75
N ILE A 14 0.80 13.28 -8.92
CA ILE A 14 0.42 12.52 -7.71
C ILE A 14 0.05 11.08 -8.06
N LEU A 15 -0.76 10.87 -9.10
CA LEU A 15 -1.08 9.51 -9.55
C LEU A 15 0.17 8.74 -9.99
N ARG A 16 1.10 9.35 -10.72
CA ARG A 16 2.37 8.72 -11.13
C ARG A 16 3.26 8.34 -9.96
N GLU A 17 3.31 9.18 -8.94
CA GLU A 17 4.12 8.94 -7.74
C GLU A 17 3.57 7.83 -6.84
N GLU A 18 2.25 7.66 -6.83
CA GLU A 18 1.57 6.73 -5.91
C GLU A 18 1.16 5.41 -6.55
N LEU A 19 0.97 5.37 -7.88
CA LEU A 19 0.55 4.18 -8.62
C LEU A 19 1.75 3.55 -9.33
N ILE A 20 2.59 2.86 -8.57
CA ILE A 20 3.81 2.22 -9.07
C ILE A 20 3.75 0.70 -8.89
N PRO A 21 4.44 -0.08 -9.74
CA PRO A 21 4.47 -1.53 -9.62
C PRO A 21 5.24 -1.98 -8.37
N ALA A 22 4.79 -3.05 -7.75
CA ALA A 22 5.49 -3.72 -6.66
C ALA A 22 5.13 -5.20 -6.60
N MET A 23 6.08 -6.03 -6.17
CA MET A 23 5.89 -7.47 -5.97
C MET A 23 5.73 -7.77 -4.49
N GLY A 24 4.73 -8.57 -4.13
CA GLY A 24 4.48 -8.97 -2.75
C GLY A 24 4.24 -7.78 -1.81
N CYS A 25 4.66 -7.91 -0.55
CA CYS A 25 4.56 -6.83 0.44
C CYS A 25 5.72 -5.85 0.27
N THR A 26 5.41 -4.56 0.26
CA THR A 26 6.37 -3.50 -0.07
C THR A 26 7.49 -3.32 0.95
N GLU A 27 7.22 -3.55 2.24
CA GLU A 27 8.23 -3.40 3.28
C GLU A 27 9.34 -4.48 3.24
N PRO A 28 9.05 -5.78 3.07
CA PRO A 28 10.09 -6.77 2.78
C PRO A 28 10.89 -6.47 1.52
N ILE A 29 10.22 -5.94 0.49
CA ILE A 29 10.90 -5.58 -0.76
C ILE A 29 11.83 -4.38 -0.55
N ALA A 30 11.44 -3.38 0.25
CA ALA A 30 12.34 -2.27 0.60
C ALA A 30 13.57 -2.74 1.39
N LEU A 31 13.42 -3.74 2.27
CA LEU A 31 14.54 -4.40 2.95
C LEU A 31 15.45 -5.13 1.96
N ALA A 32 14.87 -5.88 1.02
CA ALA A 32 15.63 -6.54 -0.05
C ALA A 32 16.35 -5.53 -0.95
N TYR A 33 15.71 -4.43 -1.28
CA TYR A 33 16.30 -3.34 -2.05
C TYR A 33 17.49 -2.71 -1.32
N ALA A 34 17.32 -2.31 -0.06
CA ALA A 34 18.41 -1.78 0.74
C ALA A 34 19.58 -2.76 0.86
N ALA A 35 19.27 -4.05 1.00
CA ALA A 35 20.27 -5.11 1.09
C ALA A 35 21.04 -5.34 -0.24
N ALA A 36 20.35 -5.28 -1.38
CA ALA A 36 20.96 -5.36 -2.70
C ALA A 36 21.92 -4.17 -2.92
N VAL A 37 21.49 -2.95 -2.62
CA VAL A 37 22.34 -1.76 -2.70
C VAL A 37 23.53 -1.85 -1.75
N ALA A 38 23.35 -2.37 -0.53
CA ALA A 38 24.44 -2.56 0.42
C ALA A 38 25.48 -3.58 -0.09
N ARG A 39 25.04 -4.72 -0.67
CA ARG A 39 25.92 -5.70 -1.31
C ARG A 39 26.70 -5.07 -2.46
N ASP A 40 26.04 -4.34 -3.35
CA ASP A 40 26.66 -3.72 -4.53
C ASP A 40 27.67 -2.65 -4.11
N THR A 41 27.35 -1.86 -3.10
CA THR A 41 28.26 -0.89 -2.48
C THR A 41 29.48 -1.58 -1.86
N LEU A 42 29.27 -2.68 -1.13
CA LEU A 42 30.36 -3.47 -0.53
C LEU A 42 31.25 -4.09 -1.61
N GLY A 43 30.67 -4.52 -2.72
CA GLY A 43 31.34 -5.20 -3.83
C GLY A 43 31.58 -6.70 -3.60
N ALA A 44 30.93 -7.30 -2.60
CA ALA A 44 31.05 -8.70 -2.25
C ALA A 44 29.81 -9.22 -1.51
N ILE A 45 29.61 -10.54 -1.48
CA ILE A 45 28.63 -11.18 -0.61
C ILE A 45 29.07 -11.01 0.85
N PRO A 46 28.25 -10.37 1.71
CA PRO A 46 28.62 -10.15 3.10
C PRO A 46 28.66 -11.43 3.93
N GLU A 47 29.47 -11.44 4.98
CA GLU A 47 29.62 -12.53 5.94
C GLU A 47 28.79 -12.31 7.21
N ARG A 48 28.40 -11.08 7.47
CA ARG A 48 27.55 -10.68 8.60
C ARG A 48 26.72 -9.47 8.20
N ILE A 49 25.48 -9.42 8.67
CA ILE A 49 24.57 -8.30 8.39
C ILE A 49 23.93 -7.82 9.70
N GLU A 50 23.87 -6.52 9.85
CA GLU A 50 23.09 -5.87 10.89
C GLU A 50 21.95 -5.07 10.25
N VAL A 51 20.73 -5.33 10.69
CA VAL A 51 19.51 -4.64 10.26
C VAL A 51 19.00 -3.82 11.43
N CYS A 52 18.92 -2.51 11.26
CA CYS A 52 18.18 -1.66 12.20
C CYS A 52 16.92 -1.15 11.50
N ALA A 53 15.76 -1.38 12.09
CA ALA A 53 14.49 -0.99 11.47
C ALA A 53 13.52 -0.42 12.51
N SER A 54 12.68 0.53 12.07
CA SER A 54 11.63 1.06 12.92
C SER A 54 10.66 -0.04 13.36
N GLY A 55 10.03 0.13 14.50
CA GLY A 55 9.05 -0.83 15.01
C GLY A 55 7.91 -1.10 14.01
N SER A 56 7.52 -0.11 13.21
CA SER A 56 6.51 -0.28 12.16
C SER A 56 6.97 -1.21 11.05
N ILE A 57 8.24 -1.16 10.64
CA ILE A 57 8.82 -2.08 9.64
C ILE A 57 8.89 -3.49 10.24
N ILE A 58 9.38 -3.65 11.48
CA ILE A 58 9.45 -4.95 12.16
C ILE A 58 8.05 -5.57 12.23
N LYS A 59 7.05 -4.81 12.68
CA LYS A 59 5.64 -5.24 12.73
C LYS A 59 5.13 -5.74 11.38
N ASN A 60 5.38 -5.01 10.31
CA ASN A 60 4.81 -5.30 9.00
C ASN A 60 5.50 -6.48 8.30
N VAL A 61 6.76 -6.78 8.65
CA VAL A 61 7.54 -7.83 7.96
C VAL A 61 7.54 -9.16 8.70
N LYS A 62 7.31 -9.18 10.03
CA LYS A 62 7.49 -10.36 10.90
C LYS A 62 6.86 -11.65 10.35
N SER A 63 5.65 -11.59 9.77
CA SER A 63 4.87 -12.77 9.39
C SER A 63 4.67 -12.92 7.88
N VAL A 64 5.21 -12.01 7.09
CA VAL A 64 4.95 -11.98 5.64
C VAL A 64 5.89 -12.91 4.89
N ILE A 65 5.34 -13.58 3.88
CA ILE A 65 6.14 -14.38 2.94
C ILE A 65 6.82 -13.43 1.96
N VAL A 66 8.13 -13.60 1.80
CA VAL A 66 8.90 -12.89 0.79
C VAL A 66 8.66 -13.57 -0.57
N PRO A 67 8.21 -12.86 -1.60
CA PRO A 67 7.93 -13.46 -2.91
C PRO A 67 9.20 -14.06 -3.53
N ASN A 68 9.03 -15.04 -4.42
CA ASN A 68 10.12 -15.71 -5.14
C ASN A 68 11.15 -16.43 -4.23
N THR A 69 10.79 -16.79 -2.97
CA THR A 69 11.73 -17.42 -2.01
C THR A 69 11.31 -18.80 -1.53
N GLN A 70 10.26 -19.41 -2.13
CA GLN A 70 9.69 -20.68 -1.64
C GLN A 70 9.31 -20.61 -0.14
N GLN A 71 8.45 -19.65 0.22
CA GLN A 71 7.83 -19.50 1.55
C GLN A 71 8.76 -19.02 2.68
N LEU A 72 9.94 -18.47 2.39
CA LEU A 72 10.75 -17.82 3.41
C LEU A 72 10.05 -16.57 3.96
N LYS A 73 10.21 -16.31 5.26
CA LYS A 73 9.45 -15.26 5.98
C LYS A 73 10.36 -14.35 6.79
N GLY A 74 9.91 -13.11 6.95
CA GLY A 74 10.49 -12.16 7.89
C GLY A 74 11.68 -11.38 7.35
N ILE A 75 12.26 -10.56 8.20
CA ILE A 75 13.36 -9.64 7.86
C ILE A 75 14.61 -10.38 7.36
N PRO A 76 15.09 -11.45 8.03
CA PRO A 76 16.27 -12.17 7.55
C PRO A 76 16.07 -12.73 6.14
N ALA A 77 14.87 -13.24 5.82
CA ALA A 77 14.55 -13.76 4.50
C ALA A 77 14.56 -12.65 3.44
N ALA A 78 13.96 -11.50 3.73
CA ALA A 78 13.91 -10.35 2.82
C ALA A 78 15.32 -9.82 2.50
N VAL A 79 16.15 -9.64 3.53
CA VAL A 79 17.53 -9.19 3.39
C VAL A 79 18.36 -10.20 2.59
N THR A 80 18.25 -11.50 2.90
CA THR A 80 18.94 -12.56 2.17
C THR A 80 18.54 -12.60 0.70
N ALA A 81 17.25 -12.40 0.38
CA ALA A 81 16.78 -12.34 -1.01
C ALA A 81 17.46 -11.18 -1.76
N GLY A 82 17.54 -10.00 -1.14
CA GLY A 82 18.27 -8.86 -1.70
C GLY A 82 19.76 -9.12 -1.92
N ILE A 83 20.42 -9.74 -0.94
CA ILE A 83 21.87 -10.07 -1.03
C ILE A 83 22.16 -11.09 -2.13
N ILE A 84 21.36 -12.14 -2.26
CA ILE A 84 21.67 -13.28 -3.15
C ILE A 84 21.13 -13.04 -4.57
N ALA A 85 19.94 -12.50 -4.70
CA ALA A 85 19.26 -12.41 -5.99
C ALA A 85 18.85 -10.97 -6.38
N GLY A 86 19.01 -10.00 -5.49
CA GLY A 86 18.51 -8.66 -5.73
C GLY A 86 19.19 -7.96 -6.90
N ASN A 87 18.38 -7.35 -7.77
CA ASN A 87 18.81 -6.37 -8.76
C ASN A 87 18.38 -4.98 -8.29
N ALA A 88 19.32 -4.17 -7.79
CA ALA A 88 19.03 -2.87 -7.19
C ALA A 88 18.39 -1.86 -8.18
N ASP A 89 18.68 -1.96 -9.48
CA ASP A 89 18.10 -1.06 -10.49
C ASP A 89 16.58 -1.21 -10.65
N ARG A 90 16.01 -2.30 -10.11
CA ARG A 90 14.58 -2.60 -10.22
C ARG A 90 13.77 -2.16 -8.99
N GLU A 91 14.38 -1.53 -8.01
CA GLU A 91 13.71 -0.95 -6.82
C GLU A 91 12.70 -1.94 -6.17
N LEU A 92 11.40 -1.66 -6.24
CA LEU A 92 10.34 -2.51 -5.65
C LEU A 92 10.05 -3.82 -6.43
N GLU A 93 10.77 -4.07 -7.50
CA GLU A 93 10.82 -5.34 -8.22
C GLU A 93 12.20 -6.02 -8.09
N VAL A 94 12.99 -5.62 -7.11
CA VAL A 94 14.38 -6.04 -6.86
C VAL A 94 14.61 -7.56 -6.87
N ILE A 95 13.62 -8.35 -6.49
CA ILE A 95 13.65 -9.83 -6.47
C ILE A 95 12.60 -10.45 -7.42
N ALA A 96 12.24 -9.76 -8.50
CA ALA A 96 11.28 -10.27 -9.46
C ALA A 96 11.78 -11.52 -10.21
N ASP A 97 13.08 -11.59 -10.48
CA ASP A 97 13.71 -12.70 -11.22
C ASP A 97 14.64 -13.50 -10.29
N VAL A 98 14.08 -14.51 -9.60
CA VAL A 98 14.85 -15.39 -8.70
C VAL A 98 14.88 -16.79 -9.27
N SER A 99 16.09 -17.34 -9.49
CA SER A 99 16.27 -18.70 -9.97
C SER A 99 16.17 -19.75 -8.85
N ALA A 100 15.90 -21.00 -9.21
CA ALA A 100 15.87 -22.12 -8.26
C ALA A 100 17.23 -22.33 -7.57
N GLU A 101 18.34 -22.02 -8.28
CA GLU A 101 19.68 -22.07 -7.70
C GLU A 101 19.86 -20.98 -6.63
N GLN A 102 19.43 -19.76 -6.91
CA GLN A 102 19.47 -18.66 -5.95
C GLN A 102 18.63 -18.95 -4.69
N ILE A 103 17.48 -19.59 -4.83
CA ILE A 103 16.68 -20.02 -3.68
C ILE A 103 17.46 -21.00 -2.79
N THR A 104 18.17 -21.94 -3.41
CA THR A 104 19.03 -22.88 -2.67
C THR A 104 20.16 -22.12 -1.96
N GLN A 105 20.79 -21.17 -2.63
CA GLN A 105 21.82 -20.30 -2.04
C GLN A 105 21.28 -19.44 -0.89
N MET A 106 20.06 -18.92 -1.00
CA MET A 106 19.41 -18.18 0.08
C MET A 106 19.24 -19.03 1.35
N LYS A 107 18.77 -20.27 1.21
CA LYS A 107 18.61 -21.18 2.35
C LYS A 107 19.95 -21.48 3.02
N GLN A 108 20.99 -21.75 2.24
CA GLN A 108 22.34 -21.97 2.76
C GLN A 108 22.94 -20.71 3.42
N TYR A 109 22.65 -19.55 2.85
CA TYR A 109 23.13 -18.27 3.39
C TYR A 109 22.47 -17.96 4.74
N LEU A 110 21.16 -18.18 4.87
CA LEU A 110 20.42 -18.02 6.12
C LEU A 110 20.94 -18.92 7.25
N GLU A 111 21.39 -20.13 6.93
CA GLU A 111 21.93 -21.08 7.91
C GLU A 111 23.34 -20.70 8.40
N LYS A 112 24.13 -20.03 7.57
CA LYS A 112 25.57 -19.79 7.82
C LYS A 112 25.89 -18.35 8.22
N THR A 113 25.03 -17.40 7.87
CA THR A 113 25.32 -15.97 8.02
C THR A 113 24.57 -15.40 9.21
N GLU A 114 25.28 -14.69 10.06
CA GLU A 114 24.68 -13.95 11.16
C GLU A 114 23.94 -12.72 10.62
N ILE A 115 22.62 -12.71 10.79
CA ILE A 115 21.75 -11.58 10.46
C ILE A 115 21.07 -11.12 11.75
N SER A 116 21.59 -10.06 12.34
CA SER A 116 21.01 -9.47 13.54
C SER A 116 19.97 -8.40 13.20
N VAL A 117 18.84 -8.41 13.89
CA VAL A 117 17.76 -7.42 13.71
C VAL A 117 17.59 -6.64 15.01
N LYS A 118 17.72 -5.31 14.94
CA LYS A 118 17.61 -4.41 16.08
C LYS A 118 16.52 -3.35 15.84
N PRO A 119 15.77 -2.98 16.86
CA PRO A 119 14.84 -1.85 16.75
C PRO A 119 15.63 -0.53 16.58
N LEU A 120 15.12 0.35 15.73
CA LEU A 120 15.62 1.69 15.49
C LEU A 120 14.60 2.72 15.98
N ASP A 121 14.96 3.47 17.00
CA ASP A 121 14.14 4.57 17.56
C ASP A 121 14.69 5.91 17.07
N SER A 122 14.40 6.25 15.81
CA SER A 122 14.79 7.51 15.18
C SER A 122 13.66 8.55 15.15
N GLY A 123 12.47 8.20 15.63
CA GLY A 123 11.26 9.01 15.47
C GLY A 123 10.64 8.94 14.07
N ILE A 124 11.30 8.25 13.10
CA ILE A 124 10.83 8.09 11.72
C ILE A 124 10.05 6.78 11.62
N THR A 125 8.82 6.85 11.15
CA THR A 125 7.93 5.68 11.08
C THR A 125 8.38 4.64 10.06
N PHE A 126 8.88 5.08 8.90
CA PHE A 126 9.49 4.23 7.89
C PHE A 126 10.99 4.47 7.89
N ASP A 127 11.75 3.56 8.50
CA ASP A 127 13.20 3.69 8.63
C ASP A 127 13.86 2.32 8.63
N ILE A 128 14.81 2.13 7.71
CA ILE A 128 15.55 0.88 7.49
C ILE A 128 17.03 1.23 7.34
N VAL A 129 17.88 0.60 8.11
CA VAL A 129 19.34 0.67 7.96
C VAL A 129 19.87 -0.75 7.79
N ILE A 130 20.60 -0.99 6.72
CA ILE A 130 21.32 -2.24 6.48
C ILE A 130 22.83 -1.96 6.56
N ILE A 131 23.54 -2.70 7.39
CA ILE A 131 25.00 -2.68 7.46
C ILE A 131 25.51 -4.07 7.09
N ALA A 132 26.26 -4.16 6.00
CA ALA A 132 26.80 -5.41 5.45
C ALA A 132 28.31 -5.43 5.64
N TYR A 133 28.86 -6.53 6.19
CA TYR A 133 30.28 -6.67 6.54
C TYR A 133 30.94 -7.81 5.76
N LYS A 134 32.20 -7.57 5.34
CA LYS A 134 33.09 -8.57 4.73
C LYS A 134 34.52 -8.34 5.21
N GLY A 135 35.04 -9.23 6.10
CA GLY A 135 36.31 -8.96 6.80
C GLY A 135 36.26 -7.61 7.51
N ASP A 136 37.27 -6.76 7.24
CA ASP A 136 37.36 -5.39 7.80
C ASP A 136 36.54 -4.33 7.02
N SER A 137 35.98 -4.71 5.88
CA SER A 137 35.18 -3.81 5.05
C SER A 137 33.69 -3.84 5.42
N PHE A 138 33.02 -2.68 5.32
CA PHE A 138 31.59 -2.59 5.49
C PHE A 138 30.94 -1.63 4.49
N SER A 139 29.66 -1.81 4.26
CA SER A 139 28.78 -0.85 3.63
C SER A 139 27.56 -0.61 4.50
N LYS A 140 27.01 0.59 4.42
CA LYS A 140 25.80 1.00 5.14
C LYS A 140 24.85 1.71 4.19
N VAL A 141 23.60 1.30 4.20
CA VAL A 141 22.52 1.89 3.39
C VAL A 141 21.34 2.21 4.29
N ARG A 142 20.76 3.39 4.16
CA ARG A 142 19.55 3.80 4.87
C ARG A 142 18.46 4.22 3.90
N ILE A 143 17.27 3.68 4.10
CA ILE A 143 16.01 4.12 3.46
C ILE A 143 15.14 4.75 4.53
N ALA A 144 14.61 5.95 4.25
CA ALA A 144 13.72 6.66 5.18
C ALA A 144 12.53 7.29 4.46
N ASN A 145 11.41 7.43 5.19
CA ASN A 145 10.15 8.07 4.80
C ASN A 145 9.30 7.27 3.80
N TYR A 146 9.86 6.74 2.71
CA TYR A 146 9.16 5.89 1.75
C TYR A 146 10.09 4.82 1.13
N HIS A 147 9.49 3.80 0.54
CA HIS A 147 10.11 2.51 0.23
C HIS A 147 11.36 2.55 -0.66
N THR A 148 11.49 3.54 -1.55
CA THR A 148 12.61 3.67 -2.50
C THR A 148 13.55 4.83 -2.18
N ASN A 149 13.28 5.58 -1.09
CA ASN A 149 14.07 6.76 -0.76
C ASN A 149 15.35 6.39 0.00
N ILE A 150 16.39 6.09 -0.73
CA ILE A 150 17.74 5.95 -0.15
C ILE A 150 18.23 7.35 0.23
N VAL A 151 18.52 7.51 1.52
CA VAL A 151 18.97 8.78 2.10
C VAL A 151 20.44 8.76 2.52
N HIS A 152 21.02 7.57 2.70
CA HIS A 152 22.43 7.44 3.07
C HIS A 152 23.05 6.19 2.46
N ILE A 153 24.26 6.33 1.90
CA ILE A 153 25.13 5.24 1.46
C ILE A 153 26.54 5.54 1.93
N GLU A 154 27.16 4.57 2.60
CA GLU A 154 28.52 4.66 3.12
C GLU A 154 29.29 3.37 2.82
N LYS A 155 30.59 3.49 2.53
CA LYS A 155 31.54 2.38 2.42
C LYS A 155 32.83 2.70 3.17
N ASN A 156 33.18 1.88 4.16
CA ASN A 156 34.45 2.03 4.92
C ASN A 156 34.71 3.46 5.42
N GLN A 157 33.65 4.12 5.97
CA GLN A 157 33.66 5.51 6.44
C GLN A 157 33.65 6.59 5.31
N GLU A 158 33.70 6.21 4.03
CA GLU A 158 33.47 7.12 2.92
C GLU A 158 31.98 7.26 2.66
N ILE A 159 31.45 8.47 2.78
CA ILE A 159 30.04 8.77 2.52
C ILE A 159 29.87 8.99 1.00
N LEU A 160 29.10 8.11 0.37
CA LEU A 160 28.80 8.16 -1.06
C LEU A 160 27.49 8.90 -1.36
N LEU A 161 26.53 8.89 -0.42
CA LEU A 161 25.29 9.64 -0.49
C LEU A 161 24.87 10.04 0.92
N ASP A 162 24.46 11.29 1.09
CA ASP A 162 23.85 11.78 2.33
C ASP A 162 22.80 12.85 2.00
N LYS A 163 21.53 12.53 2.24
CA LYS A 163 20.41 13.42 2.03
C LYS A 163 19.80 13.82 3.38
N PRO A 164 19.35 15.05 3.55
CA PRO A 164 18.65 15.45 4.77
C PRO A 164 17.38 14.60 4.94
N ILE A 165 17.10 14.22 6.18
CA ILE A 165 15.91 13.48 6.54
C ILE A 165 15.03 14.40 7.37
N SER A 166 13.81 14.65 6.91
CA SER A 166 12.79 15.35 7.68
C SER A 166 11.86 14.32 8.34
N ILE A 167 11.51 14.55 9.60
CA ILE A 167 10.54 13.70 10.32
C ILE A 167 9.14 13.82 9.71
N GLU A 168 8.85 14.92 9.03
CA GLU A 168 7.51 15.25 8.51
C GLU A 168 7.42 15.28 6.99
N SER A 169 8.51 15.11 6.23
CA SER A 169 8.49 15.46 4.82
C SER A 169 8.39 14.28 3.87
N GLU A 170 7.49 14.44 2.93
CA GLU A 170 7.50 13.84 1.61
C GLU A 170 8.27 14.78 0.65
N GLU A 171 9.47 15.24 1.06
CA GLU A 171 10.31 16.11 0.23
C GLU A 171 10.62 15.45 -1.11
N GLY A 172 10.43 16.20 -2.19
CA GLY A 172 10.59 15.72 -3.56
C GLY A 172 9.30 15.18 -4.19
N LEU A 173 8.22 15.02 -3.43
CA LEU A 173 6.90 14.66 -3.96
C LEU A 173 6.04 15.91 -4.22
N THR A 174 5.09 15.76 -5.14
CA THR A 174 4.11 16.82 -5.44
C THR A 174 3.31 17.20 -4.20
N ASP A 175 3.01 18.49 -4.03
CA ASP A 175 2.27 18.99 -2.86
C ASP A 175 0.86 18.38 -2.74
N ARG A 176 0.67 17.56 -1.71
CA ARG A 176 -0.62 16.90 -1.41
C ARG A 176 -1.66 17.84 -0.81
N SER A 177 -1.27 19.05 -0.36
CA SER A 177 -2.22 20.05 0.14
C SER A 177 -3.15 20.59 -0.95
N LEU A 178 -2.82 20.35 -2.21
CA LEU A 178 -3.67 20.68 -3.37
C LEU A 178 -4.88 19.77 -3.49
N LEU A 179 -4.87 18.59 -2.81
CA LEU A 179 -5.98 17.64 -2.86
C LEU A 179 -7.17 18.12 -2.01
N CYS A 180 -8.35 18.13 -2.60
CA CYS A 180 -9.62 18.24 -1.90
C CYS A 180 -10.72 17.56 -2.71
N MET A 181 -11.78 17.07 -2.07
CA MET A 181 -12.83 16.28 -2.74
C MET A 181 -13.50 17.01 -3.91
N GLU A 182 -13.73 18.31 -3.79
CA GLU A 182 -14.33 19.12 -4.87
C GLU A 182 -13.43 19.14 -6.11
N SER A 183 -12.13 19.40 -5.92
CA SER A 183 -11.17 19.44 -7.04
C SER A 183 -10.88 18.04 -7.59
N ILE A 184 -10.90 17.00 -6.75
CA ILE A 184 -10.76 15.60 -7.19
C ILE A 184 -11.94 15.20 -8.07
N TRP A 185 -13.16 15.56 -7.67
CA TRP A 185 -14.36 15.35 -8.48
C TRP A 185 -14.28 16.08 -9.83
N ASP A 186 -13.97 17.38 -9.80
CA ASP A 186 -13.85 18.17 -11.04
C ASP A 186 -12.77 17.60 -11.97
N PHE A 187 -11.62 17.20 -11.42
CA PHE A 187 -10.55 16.56 -12.19
C PHE A 187 -11.02 15.23 -12.81
N ALA A 188 -11.64 14.35 -12.04
CA ALA A 188 -12.13 13.06 -12.54
C ALA A 188 -13.17 13.23 -13.66
N GLN A 189 -13.99 14.28 -13.61
CA GLN A 189 -14.97 14.59 -14.66
C GLN A 189 -14.36 15.15 -15.94
N THR A 190 -13.24 15.87 -15.84
CA THR A 190 -12.72 16.71 -16.92
C THR A 190 -11.35 16.28 -17.44
N VAL A 191 -10.66 15.35 -16.76
CA VAL A 191 -9.35 14.87 -17.19
C VAL A 191 -9.43 14.24 -18.58
N ASP A 192 -8.45 14.56 -19.42
CA ASP A 192 -8.24 13.84 -20.67
C ASP A 192 -7.76 12.42 -20.35
N ILE A 193 -8.49 11.43 -20.83
CA ILE A 193 -8.21 10.03 -20.52
C ILE A 193 -6.79 9.62 -20.94
N GLU A 194 -6.29 10.14 -22.05
CA GLU A 194 -4.94 9.84 -22.52
C GLU A 194 -3.85 10.28 -21.53
N ASP A 195 -4.11 11.31 -20.69
CA ASP A 195 -3.16 11.79 -19.69
C ASP A 195 -3.04 10.84 -18.48
N VAL A 196 -4.04 10.00 -18.20
CA VAL A 196 -4.08 9.07 -17.07
C VAL A 196 -4.02 7.59 -17.50
N LYS A 197 -4.26 7.29 -18.74
CA LYS A 197 -4.33 5.93 -19.29
C LYS A 197 -3.07 5.12 -19.01
N SER A 198 -1.91 5.66 -19.34
CA SER A 198 -0.62 4.98 -19.12
C SER A 198 -0.33 4.66 -17.64
N ILE A 199 -1.00 5.35 -16.70
CA ILE A 199 -0.89 5.15 -15.27
C ILE A 199 -1.87 4.07 -14.79
N LEU A 200 -3.10 4.09 -15.34
CA LEU A 200 -4.20 3.23 -14.89
C LEU A 200 -4.25 1.87 -15.60
N ASP A 201 -3.78 1.75 -16.85
CA ASP A 201 -3.74 0.47 -17.58
C ASP A 201 -2.96 -0.62 -16.84
N PRO A 202 -1.74 -0.34 -16.31
CA PRO A 202 -1.05 -1.30 -15.47
C PRO A 202 -1.83 -1.66 -14.19
N GLN A 203 -2.53 -0.70 -13.56
CA GLN A 203 -3.33 -0.97 -12.37
C GLN A 203 -4.49 -1.91 -12.69
N ILE A 204 -5.19 -1.68 -13.81
CA ILE A 204 -6.29 -2.54 -14.26
C ILE A 204 -5.77 -3.96 -14.53
N SER A 205 -4.70 -4.09 -15.30
CA SER A 205 -4.18 -5.40 -15.72
C SER A 205 -3.57 -6.19 -14.56
N CYS A 206 -2.64 -5.60 -13.80
CA CYS A 206 -1.92 -6.29 -12.73
C CYS A 206 -2.86 -6.65 -11.57
N ASN A 207 -3.68 -5.68 -11.10
CA ASN A 207 -4.51 -5.90 -9.93
C ASN A 207 -5.66 -6.88 -10.21
N MET A 208 -6.16 -6.92 -11.45
CA MET A 208 -7.12 -7.96 -11.84
C MET A 208 -6.47 -9.33 -12.02
N ALA A 209 -5.27 -9.41 -12.58
CA ALA A 209 -4.56 -10.68 -12.75
C ALA A 209 -4.34 -11.38 -11.40
N ILE A 210 -3.85 -10.66 -10.39
CA ILE A 210 -3.66 -11.25 -9.05
C ILE A 210 -5.00 -11.55 -8.35
N ALA A 211 -6.06 -10.79 -8.62
CA ALA A 211 -7.39 -11.08 -8.08
C ALA A 211 -7.96 -12.37 -8.66
N GLU A 212 -7.83 -12.58 -9.95
CA GLU A 212 -8.23 -13.80 -10.64
C GLU A 212 -7.40 -15.01 -10.19
N GLU A 213 -6.09 -14.82 -10.01
CA GLU A 213 -5.21 -15.84 -9.46
C GLU A 213 -5.59 -16.19 -8.01
N GLY A 214 -5.89 -15.21 -7.18
CA GLY A 214 -6.30 -15.42 -5.80
C GLY A 214 -7.62 -16.20 -5.66
N ILE A 215 -8.55 -16.05 -6.61
CA ILE A 215 -9.78 -16.85 -6.66
C ILE A 215 -9.50 -18.29 -7.10
N ARG A 216 -8.59 -18.50 -8.05
CA ARG A 216 -8.25 -19.85 -8.57
C ARG A 216 -7.35 -20.63 -7.63
N GLY A 217 -6.43 -19.93 -6.96
CA GLY A 217 -5.41 -20.52 -6.11
C GLY A 217 -5.91 -20.82 -4.68
N ASN A 218 -4.99 -21.35 -3.89
CA ASN A 218 -5.21 -21.61 -2.47
C ASN A 218 -4.22 -20.76 -1.65
N TYR A 219 -4.65 -19.54 -1.30
CA TYR A 219 -3.80 -18.58 -0.64
C TYR A 219 -4.38 -18.12 0.70
N GLY A 220 -3.54 -18.11 1.73
CA GLY A 220 -3.89 -17.55 3.03
C GLY A 220 -5.12 -18.21 3.66
N ALA A 221 -6.15 -17.40 3.92
CA ALA A 221 -7.40 -17.86 4.50
C ALA A 221 -8.52 -18.07 3.44
N ASN A 222 -8.21 -17.91 2.16
CA ASN A 222 -9.16 -18.03 1.04
C ASN A 222 -10.44 -17.20 1.24
N ILE A 223 -10.30 -16.00 1.77
CA ILE A 223 -11.44 -15.11 2.10
C ILE A 223 -12.29 -14.84 0.86
N GLY A 224 -11.67 -14.67 -0.32
CA GLY A 224 -12.40 -14.47 -1.57
C GLY A 224 -13.35 -15.63 -1.87
N SER A 225 -12.88 -16.88 -1.80
CA SER A 225 -13.69 -18.08 -2.04
C SER A 225 -14.78 -18.25 -0.98
N VAL A 226 -14.47 -17.94 0.28
CA VAL A 226 -15.47 -17.96 1.37
C VAL A 226 -16.59 -16.95 1.08
N LEU A 227 -16.27 -15.73 0.69
CA LEU A 227 -17.27 -14.71 0.35
C LEU A 227 -18.15 -15.13 -0.83
N LEU A 228 -17.55 -15.69 -1.89
CA LEU A 228 -18.31 -16.17 -3.04
C LEU A 228 -19.28 -17.30 -2.67
N SER A 229 -18.92 -18.15 -1.71
CA SER A 229 -19.83 -19.19 -1.22
C SER A 229 -21.08 -18.67 -0.51
N MET A 230 -21.06 -17.41 -0.06
CA MET A 230 -22.17 -16.76 0.65
C MET A 230 -23.22 -16.14 -0.30
N GLY A 231 -22.86 -15.83 -1.56
CA GLY A 231 -23.78 -15.21 -2.52
C GLY A 231 -23.07 -14.72 -3.78
N PRO A 232 -22.72 -15.62 -4.71
CA PRO A 232 -21.89 -15.29 -5.88
C PRO A 232 -22.58 -14.36 -6.88
N ASP A 233 -23.90 -14.31 -6.89
CA ASP A 233 -24.69 -13.58 -7.89
C ASP A 233 -24.72 -12.06 -7.65
N LEU A 234 -24.39 -11.63 -6.43
CA LEU A 234 -24.40 -10.22 -6.08
C LEU A 234 -23.07 -9.55 -6.45
N VAL A 235 -23.12 -8.49 -7.26
CA VAL A 235 -21.92 -7.73 -7.65
C VAL A 235 -21.12 -7.25 -6.46
N GLN A 236 -21.77 -6.81 -5.39
CA GLN A 236 -21.13 -6.41 -4.14
C GLN A 236 -20.33 -7.55 -3.50
N THR A 237 -20.83 -8.78 -3.55
CA THR A 237 -20.11 -9.95 -3.05
C THR A 237 -18.90 -10.26 -3.92
N ARG A 238 -19.05 -10.24 -5.26
CA ARG A 238 -17.94 -10.45 -6.19
C ARG A 238 -16.85 -9.39 -6.04
N ALA A 239 -17.24 -8.12 -5.90
CA ALA A 239 -16.29 -7.02 -5.71
C ALA A 239 -15.43 -7.18 -4.45
N LYS A 240 -16.06 -7.50 -3.31
CA LYS A 240 -15.37 -7.82 -2.05
C LYS A 240 -14.49 -9.04 -2.17
N ALA A 241 -15.02 -10.09 -2.77
CA ALA A 241 -14.33 -11.37 -2.91
C ALA A 241 -13.07 -11.27 -3.76
N MET A 242 -13.16 -10.58 -4.91
CA MET A 242 -12.01 -10.38 -5.81
C MET A 242 -10.89 -9.56 -5.13
N ALA A 243 -11.25 -8.47 -4.44
CA ALA A 243 -10.26 -7.67 -3.71
C ALA A 243 -9.62 -8.44 -2.54
N ALA A 244 -10.42 -9.23 -1.80
CA ALA A 244 -9.92 -10.09 -0.73
C ALA A 244 -8.99 -11.19 -1.27
N ALA A 245 -9.37 -11.86 -2.36
CA ALA A 245 -8.57 -12.90 -2.99
C ALA A 245 -7.21 -12.38 -3.49
N ALA A 246 -7.19 -11.19 -4.09
CA ALA A 246 -5.95 -10.53 -4.51
C ALA A 246 -5.02 -10.27 -3.32
N SER A 247 -5.58 -9.87 -2.18
CA SER A 247 -4.80 -9.69 -0.94
C SER A 247 -4.32 -11.02 -0.36
N ASP A 248 -5.17 -12.06 -0.35
CA ASP A 248 -4.75 -13.40 0.08
C ASP A 248 -3.56 -13.89 -0.76
N ALA A 249 -3.65 -13.80 -2.08
CA ALA A 249 -2.57 -14.18 -2.99
C ALA A 249 -1.29 -13.38 -2.69
N ARG A 250 -1.41 -12.04 -2.64
CA ARG A 250 -0.28 -11.13 -2.42
C ARG A 250 0.43 -11.38 -1.08
N MET A 251 -0.33 -11.59 0.01
CA MET A 251 0.24 -11.77 1.35
C MET A 251 0.85 -13.16 1.56
N ASN A 252 0.54 -14.11 0.71
CA ASN A 252 0.94 -15.50 0.86
C ASN A 252 1.81 -16.02 -0.30
N GLY A 253 2.59 -15.12 -0.93
CA GLY A 253 3.70 -15.48 -1.79
C GLY A 253 3.36 -15.61 -3.28
N CYS A 254 2.22 -15.09 -3.75
CA CYS A 254 1.95 -14.96 -5.19
C CYS A 254 2.98 -14.03 -5.84
N GLU A 255 3.51 -14.46 -6.96
CA GLU A 255 4.61 -13.80 -7.68
C GLU A 255 4.14 -12.76 -8.70
N LEU A 256 2.82 -12.53 -8.81
CA LEU A 256 2.27 -11.52 -9.69
C LEU A 256 2.46 -10.11 -9.11
N PRO A 257 2.85 -9.13 -9.96
CA PRO A 257 2.97 -7.74 -9.53
C PRO A 257 1.60 -7.12 -9.28
N VAL A 258 1.58 -6.08 -8.47
CA VAL A 258 0.42 -5.20 -8.25
C VAL A 258 0.82 -3.75 -8.45
N ILE A 259 -0.12 -2.91 -8.86
CA ILE A 259 0.07 -1.47 -8.77
C ILE A 259 -0.44 -1.00 -7.43
N ILE A 260 0.46 -0.40 -6.66
CA ILE A 260 0.19 0.06 -5.29
C ILE A 260 -0.60 1.37 -5.28
N ASN A 261 -1.05 1.79 -4.10
CA ASN A 261 -1.54 3.14 -3.83
C ASN A 261 -1.05 3.54 -2.42
N SER A 262 -0.53 4.74 -2.27
CA SER A 262 -0.03 5.28 -0.98
C SER A 262 0.95 4.32 -0.28
N GLY A 263 1.85 3.71 -1.05
CA GLY A 263 2.89 2.81 -0.55
C GLY A 263 2.43 1.39 -0.22
N SER A 264 1.19 0.98 -0.54
CA SER A 264 0.68 -0.36 -0.22
C SER A 264 -0.04 -1.02 -1.39
N GLY A 265 0.36 -2.27 -1.74
CA GLY A 265 -0.32 -3.06 -2.75
C GLY A 265 -1.75 -3.42 -2.35
N ASN A 266 -2.00 -3.69 -1.08
CA ASN A 266 -3.36 -3.94 -0.59
C ASN A 266 -4.27 -2.72 -0.78
N GLN A 267 -3.73 -1.50 -0.62
CA GLN A 267 -4.49 -0.28 -0.93
C GLN A 267 -4.75 -0.15 -2.43
N GLY A 268 -3.74 -0.38 -3.28
CA GLY A 268 -3.93 -0.34 -4.74
C GLY A 268 -4.97 -1.35 -5.24
N ILE A 269 -4.93 -2.59 -4.73
CA ILE A 269 -5.93 -3.64 -4.99
C ILE A 269 -7.32 -3.17 -4.55
N THR A 270 -7.45 -2.71 -3.31
CA THR A 270 -8.74 -2.33 -2.73
C THR A 270 -9.37 -1.12 -3.43
N THR A 271 -8.54 -0.18 -3.87
CA THR A 271 -8.97 1.02 -4.60
C THR A 271 -9.45 0.70 -6.02
N SER A 272 -8.87 -0.31 -6.69
CA SER A 272 -9.12 -0.57 -8.11
C SER A 272 -10.03 -1.76 -8.38
N VAL A 273 -9.77 -2.93 -7.78
CA VAL A 273 -10.46 -4.19 -8.13
C VAL A 273 -11.98 -4.09 -7.95
N PRO A 274 -12.54 -3.57 -6.84
CA PRO A 274 -13.99 -3.43 -6.70
C PRO A 274 -14.61 -2.52 -7.75
N VAL A 275 -13.94 -1.44 -8.11
CA VAL A 275 -14.40 -0.48 -9.13
C VAL A 275 -14.42 -1.15 -10.49
N ILE A 276 -13.39 -1.93 -10.85
CA ILE A 276 -13.33 -2.66 -12.12
C ILE A 276 -14.43 -3.73 -12.19
N VAL A 277 -14.71 -4.43 -11.09
CA VAL A 277 -15.79 -5.43 -11.03
C VAL A 277 -17.15 -4.77 -11.28
N TYR A 278 -17.41 -3.62 -10.65
CA TYR A 278 -18.65 -2.86 -10.89
C TYR A 278 -18.72 -2.29 -12.30
N ALA A 279 -17.61 -1.79 -12.87
CA ALA A 279 -17.58 -1.31 -14.25
C ALA A 279 -17.94 -2.43 -15.25
N ARG A 280 -17.42 -3.63 -15.04
CA ARG A 280 -17.77 -4.81 -15.86
C ARG A 280 -19.24 -5.18 -15.71
N GLU A 281 -19.78 -5.17 -14.51
CA GLU A 281 -21.20 -5.48 -14.23
C GLU A 281 -22.15 -4.49 -14.94
N PHE A 282 -21.79 -3.21 -14.92
CA PHE A 282 -22.61 -2.16 -15.55
C PHE A 282 -22.35 -1.98 -17.04
N ASN A 283 -21.44 -2.75 -17.64
CA ASN A 283 -20.98 -2.57 -19.01
C ASN A 283 -20.53 -1.11 -19.27
N ALA A 284 -19.81 -0.53 -18.29
CA ALA A 284 -19.31 0.83 -18.38
C ALA A 284 -18.29 0.95 -19.53
N SER A 285 -18.26 2.14 -20.17
CA SER A 285 -17.25 2.44 -21.18
C SER A 285 -15.87 2.56 -20.52
N ASP A 286 -14.81 2.43 -21.33
CA ASP A 286 -13.42 2.64 -20.89
C ASP A 286 -13.27 4.03 -20.24
N GLU A 287 -13.87 5.07 -20.84
CA GLU A 287 -13.84 6.41 -20.26
C GLU A 287 -14.46 6.46 -18.88
N GLN A 288 -15.61 5.83 -18.66
CA GLN A 288 -16.25 5.76 -17.34
C GLN A 288 -15.39 5.02 -16.33
N LEU A 289 -14.73 3.92 -16.73
CA LEU A 289 -13.81 3.17 -15.89
C LEU A 289 -12.60 4.02 -15.48
N TYR A 290 -11.94 4.69 -16.43
CA TYR A 290 -10.78 5.53 -16.10
C TYR A 290 -11.14 6.69 -15.17
N ARG A 291 -12.29 7.34 -15.39
CA ARG A 291 -12.79 8.40 -14.50
C ARG A 291 -13.10 7.88 -13.09
N ALA A 292 -13.75 6.73 -12.98
CA ALA A 292 -14.04 6.09 -11.71
C ALA A 292 -12.78 5.69 -10.95
N LEU A 293 -11.78 5.13 -11.64
CA LEU A 293 -10.48 4.79 -11.06
C LEU A 293 -9.68 6.03 -10.65
N THR A 294 -9.71 7.09 -11.45
CA THR A 294 -9.09 8.38 -11.10
C THR A 294 -9.69 8.94 -9.81
N LEU A 295 -11.02 8.97 -9.71
CA LEU A 295 -11.74 9.41 -8.51
C LEU A 295 -11.39 8.54 -7.30
N SER A 296 -11.45 7.21 -7.44
CA SER A 296 -11.16 6.25 -6.37
C SER A 296 -9.72 6.40 -5.84
N ASN A 297 -8.75 6.45 -6.74
CA ASN A 297 -7.33 6.56 -6.37
C ASN A 297 -7.03 7.89 -5.67
N LEU A 298 -7.46 9.02 -6.23
CA LEU A 298 -7.20 10.34 -5.62
C LEU A 298 -7.92 10.50 -4.28
N THR A 299 -9.15 9.98 -4.16
CA THR A 299 -9.90 9.98 -2.88
C THR A 299 -9.16 9.17 -1.82
N THR A 300 -8.58 8.03 -2.18
CA THR A 300 -7.75 7.21 -1.27
C THR A 300 -6.50 7.96 -0.84
N ILE A 301 -5.76 8.55 -1.79
CA ILE A 301 -4.52 9.31 -1.52
C ILE A 301 -4.82 10.51 -0.61
N HIS A 302 -5.90 11.25 -0.91
CA HIS A 302 -6.33 12.40 -0.11
C HIS A 302 -6.59 12.04 1.36
N GLN A 303 -7.31 10.94 1.61
CA GLN A 303 -7.56 10.46 2.97
C GLN A 303 -6.29 9.93 3.64
N LYS A 304 -5.39 9.29 2.88
CA LYS A 304 -4.20 8.66 3.43
C LYS A 304 -3.12 9.67 3.79
N THR A 305 -3.04 10.79 3.08
CA THR A 305 -2.05 11.85 3.31
C THR A 305 -1.99 12.33 4.77
N PRO A 306 -3.09 12.76 5.42
CA PRO A 306 -3.02 13.22 6.80
C PRO A 306 -2.80 12.10 7.83
N ILE A 307 -3.01 10.83 7.46
CA ILE A 307 -2.76 9.67 8.33
C ILE A 307 -1.28 9.29 8.32
N GLY A 308 -0.62 9.43 7.16
CA GLY A 308 0.75 9.00 6.90
C GLY A 308 0.83 7.58 6.31
N ARG A 309 2.00 7.23 5.76
CA ARG A 309 2.20 5.95 5.04
C ARG A 309 2.05 4.74 5.94
N LEU A 310 2.64 4.76 7.14
CA LEU A 310 2.52 3.70 8.15
C LEU A 310 1.85 4.24 9.41
N SER A 311 0.82 3.54 9.87
CA SER A 311 0.04 3.88 11.06
C SER A 311 -0.64 2.63 11.61
N ALA A 312 -1.13 2.68 12.85
CA ALA A 312 -2.08 1.69 13.35
C ALA A 312 -3.47 1.83 12.69
N TYR A 313 -3.76 2.92 12.02
CA TYR A 313 -4.96 3.05 11.19
C TYR A 313 -4.80 2.26 9.91
N CYS A 314 -5.68 1.30 9.66
CA CYS A 314 -5.57 0.40 8.53
C CYS A 314 -5.81 1.13 7.19
N GLY A 315 -4.83 1.07 6.28
CA GLY A 315 -4.94 1.69 4.96
C GLY A 315 -6.06 1.12 4.08
N ALA A 316 -6.52 -0.10 4.35
CA ALA A 316 -7.67 -0.69 3.68
C ALA A 316 -8.94 0.16 3.87
N VAL A 317 -9.07 0.88 5.00
CA VAL A 317 -10.22 1.79 5.23
C VAL A 317 -10.26 2.88 4.18
N SER A 318 -9.17 3.65 4.04
CA SER A 318 -9.10 4.73 3.04
C SER A 318 -9.33 4.22 1.62
N ALA A 319 -8.78 3.04 1.30
CA ALA A 319 -8.92 2.43 -0.02
C ALA A 319 -10.35 1.90 -0.29
N GLY A 320 -11.01 1.31 0.71
CA GLY A 320 -12.41 0.90 0.60
C GLY A 320 -13.37 2.07 0.45
N VAL A 321 -13.09 3.17 1.14
CA VAL A 321 -13.84 4.44 0.97
C VAL A 321 -13.62 5.01 -0.43
N GLY A 322 -12.38 5.01 -0.94
CA GLY A 322 -12.09 5.41 -2.32
C GLY A 322 -12.82 4.54 -3.35
N ALA A 323 -12.82 3.22 -3.16
CA ALA A 323 -13.57 2.29 -4.00
C ALA A 323 -15.07 2.61 -3.97
N GLY A 324 -15.64 2.92 -2.78
CA GLY A 324 -17.03 3.36 -2.65
C GLY A 324 -17.33 4.60 -3.48
N ALA A 325 -16.44 5.60 -3.49
CA ALA A 325 -16.58 6.79 -4.33
C ALA A 325 -16.58 6.45 -5.83
N GLY A 326 -15.65 5.58 -6.29
CA GLY A 326 -15.60 5.11 -7.67
C GLY A 326 -16.85 4.32 -8.08
N ILE A 327 -17.36 3.47 -7.19
CA ILE A 327 -18.61 2.70 -7.42
C ILE A 327 -19.82 3.64 -7.48
N ALA A 328 -19.91 4.63 -6.57
CA ALA A 328 -20.96 5.63 -6.60
C ALA A 328 -20.97 6.40 -7.93
N TYR A 329 -19.79 6.76 -8.45
CA TYR A 329 -19.65 7.38 -9.76
C TYR A 329 -20.19 6.49 -10.89
N LEU A 330 -19.77 5.22 -10.94
CA LEU A 330 -20.25 4.26 -11.95
C LEU A 330 -21.77 4.02 -11.88
N SER A 331 -22.35 4.20 -10.70
CA SER A 331 -23.80 4.10 -10.48
C SER A 331 -24.57 5.37 -10.87
N GLY A 332 -23.90 6.35 -11.51
CA GLY A 332 -24.52 7.61 -11.92
C GLY A 332 -24.65 8.65 -10.80
N GLY A 333 -23.88 8.49 -9.72
CA GLY A 333 -23.87 9.43 -8.60
C GLY A 333 -23.26 10.78 -8.97
N ASP A 334 -23.81 11.84 -8.40
CA ASP A 334 -23.28 13.21 -8.51
C ASP A 334 -22.27 13.52 -7.38
N TYR A 335 -21.78 14.75 -7.29
CA TYR A 335 -20.84 15.17 -6.26
C TYR A 335 -21.36 14.94 -4.84
N GLN A 336 -22.66 15.15 -4.58
CA GLN A 336 -23.25 14.93 -3.26
C GLN A 336 -23.27 13.43 -2.92
N ASP A 337 -23.62 12.58 -3.88
CA ASP A 337 -23.55 11.12 -3.70
C ASP A 337 -22.13 10.69 -3.30
N ILE A 338 -21.10 11.26 -3.96
CA ILE A 338 -19.70 10.94 -3.68
C ILE A 338 -19.27 11.34 -2.26
N ILE A 339 -19.51 12.62 -1.88
CA ILE A 339 -19.03 13.09 -0.57
C ILE A 339 -19.79 12.44 0.60
N HIS A 340 -21.06 12.15 0.44
CA HIS A 340 -21.83 11.43 1.45
C HIS A 340 -21.44 9.95 1.53
N THR A 341 -21.12 9.32 0.40
CA THR A 341 -20.52 7.97 0.39
C THR A 341 -19.23 7.95 1.18
N VAL A 342 -18.33 8.90 0.95
CA VAL A 342 -17.05 9.02 1.67
C VAL A 342 -17.27 9.20 3.18
N VAL A 343 -18.14 10.14 3.59
CA VAL A 343 -18.41 10.40 5.00
C VAL A 343 -19.05 9.19 5.69
N ASN A 344 -20.03 8.57 5.07
CA ASN A 344 -20.69 7.38 5.61
C ASN A 344 -19.70 6.23 5.76
N ALA A 345 -18.95 5.91 4.70
CA ALA A 345 -18.02 4.80 4.68
C ALA A 345 -16.91 4.95 5.72
N VAL A 346 -16.28 6.13 5.80
CA VAL A 346 -15.19 6.34 6.76
C VAL A 346 -15.68 6.29 8.21
N SER A 347 -16.93 6.66 8.45
CA SER A 347 -17.54 6.60 9.79
C SER A 347 -17.82 5.16 10.24
N ILE A 348 -18.16 4.28 9.30
CA ILE A 348 -18.45 2.87 9.58
C ILE A 348 -17.18 2.11 10.02
N VAL A 349 -16.06 2.34 9.35
CA VAL A 349 -14.84 1.50 9.53
C VAL A 349 -13.63 2.22 10.11
N SER A 350 -13.79 3.43 10.65
CA SER A 350 -12.69 4.26 11.17
C SER A 350 -11.92 3.67 12.36
N GLY A 351 -12.37 2.60 12.96
CA GLY A 351 -11.69 1.93 14.08
C GLY A 351 -10.84 0.71 13.71
N MET A 352 -10.73 0.36 12.43
CA MET A 352 -9.99 -0.82 11.99
C MET A 352 -8.48 -0.63 12.17
N VAL A 353 -7.84 -1.47 13.00
CA VAL A 353 -6.41 -1.38 13.28
C VAL A 353 -5.56 -2.15 12.26
N CYS A 354 -4.37 -1.62 11.98
CA CYS A 354 -3.31 -2.28 11.22
C CYS A 354 -2.30 -2.93 12.17
N ASP A 355 -2.27 -4.24 12.20
CA ASP A 355 -1.40 -5.08 13.00
C ASP A 355 -0.38 -5.86 12.14
N GLY A 356 0.05 -5.28 11.03
CA GLY A 356 1.02 -5.84 10.08
C GLY A 356 0.40 -6.62 8.93
N ALA A 357 1.24 -6.98 7.95
CA ALA A 357 0.83 -7.68 6.74
C ALA A 357 0.66 -9.19 7.00
N LYS A 358 -0.51 -9.74 6.69
CA LYS A 358 -0.85 -11.16 6.92
C LYS A 358 -2.21 -11.53 6.28
N ALA A 359 -2.57 -12.80 6.34
CA ALA A 359 -3.82 -13.32 5.75
C ALA A 359 -5.08 -12.56 6.19
N SER A 360 -5.19 -12.09 7.46
CA SER A 360 -6.36 -11.33 7.91
C SER A 360 -6.57 -10.00 7.19
N CYS A 361 -5.59 -9.50 6.42
CA CYS A 361 -5.75 -8.31 5.60
C CYS A 361 -6.85 -8.47 4.56
N ALA A 362 -7.02 -9.67 3.99
CA ALA A 362 -8.09 -9.96 3.03
C ALA A 362 -9.49 -9.71 3.61
N ALA A 363 -9.75 -10.17 4.84
CA ALA A 363 -11.02 -9.94 5.51
C ALA A 363 -11.24 -8.45 5.86
N LYS A 364 -10.17 -7.74 6.27
CA LYS A 364 -10.24 -6.30 6.52
C LYS A 364 -10.57 -5.51 5.25
N ILE A 365 -10.00 -5.92 4.10
CA ILE A 365 -10.31 -5.35 2.80
C ILE A 365 -11.78 -5.57 2.44
N ALA A 366 -12.28 -6.78 2.59
CA ALA A 366 -13.70 -7.09 2.34
C ALA A 366 -14.63 -6.19 3.16
N SER A 367 -14.34 -6.01 4.45
CA SER A 367 -15.12 -5.14 5.33
C SER A 367 -15.04 -3.66 4.93
N ALA A 368 -13.87 -3.19 4.50
CA ALA A 368 -13.69 -1.81 4.07
C ALA A 368 -14.42 -1.51 2.74
N VAL A 369 -14.38 -2.44 1.79
CA VAL A 369 -15.15 -2.34 0.53
C VAL A 369 -16.65 -2.38 0.81
N ASP A 370 -17.08 -3.23 1.73
CA ASP A 370 -18.49 -3.32 2.14
C ASP A 370 -18.99 -1.99 2.73
N ALA A 371 -18.19 -1.35 3.57
CA ALA A 371 -18.49 -0.04 4.12
C ALA A 371 -18.59 1.03 3.02
N GLY A 372 -17.73 1.01 2.00
CA GLY A 372 -17.82 1.89 0.83
C GLY A 372 -19.11 1.72 0.07
N ILE A 373 -19.50 0.47 -0.21
CA ILE A 373 -20.76 0.15 -0.90
C ILE A 373 -21.97 0.54 -0.05
N LEU A 374 -21.95 0.18 1.24
CA LEU A 374 -23.03 0.53 2.17
C LEU A 374 -23.19 2.05 2.28
N GLY A 375 -22.07 2.79 2.37
CA GLY A 375 -22.08 4.26 2.47
C GLY A 375 -22.81 4.92 1.29
N TYR A 376 -22.60 4.41 0.08
CA TYR A 376 -23.32 4.84 -1.11
C TYR A 376 -24.82 4.51 -1.02
N HIS A 377 -25.17 3.25 -0.72
CA HIS A 377 -26.57 2.84 -0.64
C HIS A 377 -27.32 3.54 0.48
N MET A 378 -26.69 3.88 1.61
CA MET A 378 -27.30 4.69 2.65
C MET A 378 -27.78 6.03 2.08
N TYR A 379 -26.91 6.76 1.40
CA TYR A 379 -27.27 8.07 0.87
C TYR A 379 -28.34 7.98 -0.22
N LYS A 380 -28.25 7.03 -1.12
CA LYS A 380 -29.29 6.78 -2.16
C LYS A 380 -30.66 6.44 -1.56
N ASN A 381 -30.72 5.93 -0.33
CA ASN A 381 -31.96 5.69 0.42
C ASN A 381 -32.29 6.83 1.39
N GLY A 382 -31.73 8.03 1.21
CA GLY A 382 -31.99 9.20 2.02
C GLY A 382 -31.44 9.14 3.44
N GLN A 383 -30.45 8.26 3.70
CA GLN A 383 -29.84 8.07 5.02
C GLN A 383 -28.38 8.53 5.00
N GLN A 384 -27.94 9.17 6.08
CA GLN A 384 -26.56 9.62 6.25
C GLN A 384 -26.22 9.79 7.74
N PHE A 385 -24.95 9.85 8.06
CA PHE A 385 -24.50 10.34 9.35
C PHE A 385 -24.42 11.86 9.33
N TYR A 386 -24.77 12.49 10.44
CA TYR A 386 -24.86 13.94 10.57
C TYR A 386 -23.69 14.53 11.36
N SER A 387 -23.44 15.81 11.15
CA SER A 387 -22.46 16.55 11.95
C SER A 387 -22.82 16.46 13.44
N GLY A 388 -21.85 15.96 14.23
CA GLY A 388 -22.05 15.65 15.64
C GLY A 388 -22.17 14.15 15.93
N ASP A 389 -22.30 13.30 14.92
CA ASP A 389 -22.26 11.84 15.08
C ASP A 389 -20.82 11.37 15.23
N GLY A 390 -20.31 11.38 16.44
CA GLY A 390 -18.96 10.94 16.74
C GLY A 390 -17.89 11.78 16.06
N LEU A 391 -17.15 11.18 15.12
CA LEU A 391 -16.07 11.83 14.36
C LEU A 391 -16.57 12.68 13.18
N VAL A 392 -17.84 12.52 12.79
CA VAL A 392 -18.44 13.25 11.68
C VAL A 392 -18.64 14.71 12.07
N THR A 393 -18.19 15.61 11.20
CA THR A 393 -18.36 17.05 11.38
C THR A 393 -18.87 17.71 10.10
N LYS A 394 -19.14 19.00 10.11
CA LYS A 394 -19.71 19.69 8.97
C LYS A 394 -18.75 19.70 7.77
N GLY A 395 -19.15 18.97 6.73
CA GLY A 395 -18.41 18.86 5.48
C GLY A 395 -17.42 17.69 5.43
N VAL A 396 -17.17 17.19 4.23
CA VAL A 396 -16.31 16.03 3.98
C VAL A 396 -14.87 16.30 4.41
N GLU A 397 -14.30 17.45 4.05
CA GLU A 397 -12.90 17.81 4.38
C GLU A 397 -12.65 17.85 5.89
N ALA A 398 -13.56 18.45 6.65
CA ALA A 398 -13.41 18.53 8.09
C ALA A 398 -13.54 17.15 8.76
N THR A 399 -14.41 16.29 8.24
CA THR A 399 -14.52 14.89 8.69
C THR A 399 -13.24 14.12 8.37
N LEU A 400 -12.70 14.22 7.15
CA LEU A 400 -11.44 13.57 6.76
C LEU A 400 -10.25 14.08 7.59
N LYS A 401 -10.24 15.36 7.95
CA LYS A 401 -9.23 15.93 8.86
C LYS A 401 -9.29 15.30 10.25
N ASN A 402 -10.49 15.07 10.80
CA ASN A 402 -10.67 14.36 12.07
C ASN A 402 -10.14 12.92 12.00
N ILE A 403 -10.43 12.22 10.91
CA ILE A 403 -9.92 10.86 10.66
C ILE A 403 -8.40 10.86 10.53
N GLY A 404 -7.84 11.81 9.78
CA GLY A 404 -6.39 12.00 9.68
C GLY A 404 -5.73 12.18 11.04
N ARG A 405 -6.28 13.05 11.89
CA ARG A 405 -5.82 13.26 13.26
C ARG A 405 -5.94 12.00 14.11
N LEU A 406 -7.05 11.27 14.02
CA LEU A 406 -7.21 9.99 14.71
C LEU A 406 -6.10 9.01 14.29
N GLY A 407 -5.87 8.86 12.99
CA GLY A 407 -4.89 7.91 12.46
C GLY A 407 -3.44 8.29 12.78
N LYS A 408 -3.10 9.57 12.72
CA LYS A 408 -1.74 10.06 12.95
C LYS A 408 -1.42 10.20 14.44
N GLU A 409 -2.27 10.93 15.17
CA GLU A 409 -2.02 11.27 16.56
C GLU A 409 -2.71 10.30 17.53
N GLY A 410 -4.01 10.07 17.35
CA GLY A 410 -4.82 9.28 18.28
C GLY A 410 -4.40 7.81 18.35
N MET A 411 -3.89 7.24 17.26
CA MET A 411 -3.47 5.84 17.22
C MET A 411 -1.95 5.64 17.41
N LYS A 412 -1.22 6.67 17.81
CA LYS A 412 0.24 6.58 18.02
C LYS A 412 0.60 5.57 19.10
N GLU A 413 -0.03 5.68 20.28
CA GLU A 413 0.17 4.73 21.39
C GLU A 413 -0.35 3.34 21.04
N THR A 414 -1.49 3.25 20.34
CA THR A 414 -2.01 1.98 19.81
C THR A 414 -1.00 1.28 18.92
N ASN A 415 -0.30 2.03 18.04
CA ASN A 415 0.74 1.48 17.19
C ASN A 415 1.92 0.94 18.01
N GLN A 416 2.36 1.68 19.03
CA GLN A 416 3.44 1.25 19.92
C GLN A 416 3.06 -0.02 20.69
N GLU A 417 1.84 -0.08 21.19
CA GLU A 417 1.37 -1.26 21.94
C GLU A 417 1.26 -2.50 21.04
N ILE A 418 0.73 -2.35 19.82
CA ILE A 418 0.71 -3.44 18.83
C ILE A 418 2.14 -3.93 18.54
N ILE A 419 3.11 -3.02 18.38
CA ILE A 419 4.51 -3.38 18.16
C ILE A 419 5.04 -4.18 19.33
N ARG A 420 4.80 -3.75 20.59
CA ARG A 420 5.21 -4.48 21.80
C ARG A 420 4.63 -5.90 21.82
N MET A 421 3.30 -6.03 21.70
CA MET A 421 2.62 -7.33 21.65
C MET A 421 3.23 -8.26 20.60
N MET A 422 3.65 -7.73 19.47
CA MET A 422 4.23 -8.53 18.38
C MET A 422 5.72 -8.84 18.60
N THR A 423 6.47 -8.05 19.36
CA THR A 423 7.91 -8.24 19.58
C THR A 423 8.23 -9.02 20.86
N GLU A 424 7.33 -9.02 21.84
CA GLU A 424 7.47 -9.76 23.10
C GLU A 424 7.05 -11.24 22.99
N CYS A 425 6.52 -11.68 21.85
CA CYS A 425 6.07 -13.06 21.60
C CYS A 425 7.12 -13.91 20.88
#